data_2571901c8c2080839236bc8cbc690412
#
_entry.id   2571901c8c2080839236bc8cbc690412
#
_cell.length_a   1.000
_cell.length_b   1.000
_cell.length_c   1.000
_cell.angle_alpha   90.00
_cell.angle_beta   90.00
_cell.angle_gamma   90.00
#
_symmetry.space_group_name_H-M   'P 1'
#
loop_
_entity.id
_entity.type
_entity.pdbx_description
1 polymer ?
#
loop_
_entity_poly.entity_id
_entity_poly.type
_entity_poly.pdbx_seq_one_letter_code
_entity_poly.pdbx_strand_id
1 'polypeptide(L)'
;MSVKRELGETIKNTQDLHERLNNKSSGVPIKICLDVDHGDVSSKNSEDLDPYTWLKKVGKHSPVIHMKQRTINVHGHKPFTKEYNKEGLIYPDKIIHELKKLNIDEVYIYLELSFREREPYDSNVVSVLKESVDYWKDFLS
;
A
#
# COMPACT_ATOMS: atom_id res chain seq x y z
N MET A 1 9.84 0.79 -4.82
CA MET A 1 10.53 0.31 -6.05
C MET A 1 10.93 -1.13 -5.78
N SER A 2 10.33 -2.06 -6.51
CA SER A 2 10.70 -3.47 -6.43
C SER A 2 12.17 -3.65 -6.78
N VAL A 3 12.92 -4.34 -5.94
CA VAL A 3 14.34 -4.63 -6.17
C VAL A 3 14.56 -5.91 -6.97
N LYS A 4 13.47 -6.54 -7.48
CA LYS A 4 13.47 -7.77 -8.28
C LYS A 4 14.17 -8.99 -7.61
N ARG A 5 14.24 -8.99 -6.28
CA ARG A 5 14.94 -10.01 -5.50
C ARG A 5 14.20 -10.41 -4.23
N GLU A 6 13.03 -9.84 -4.00
CA GLU A 6 12.26 -10.08 -2.78
C GLU A 6 11.25 -11.21 -3.01
N LEU A 7 11.14 -12.06 -2.01
CA LEU A 7 10.08 -13.06 -1.96
C LEU A 7 8.78 -12.31 -1.59
N GLY A 8 7.86 -12.14 -2.51
CA GLY A 8 6.61 -11.44 -2.22
C GLY A 8 6.34 -10.25 -3.13
N GLU A 9 7.14 -10.07 -4.18
CA GLU A 9 6.92 -9.01 -5.18
C GLU A 9 5.75 -9.31 -6.14
N THR A 10 5.26 -10.54 -6.18
CA THR A 10 4.06 -10.91 -6.92
C THR A 10 2.97 -11.43 -5.99
N ILE A 11 1.72 -11.23 -6.37
CA ILE A 11 0.56 -11.70 -5.59
C ILE A 11 0.68 -13.20 -5.32
N LYS A 12 1.02 -13.98 -6.36
CA LYS A 12 1.19 -15.43 -6.24
C LYS A 12 2.26 -15.81 -5.22
N ASN A 13 3.44 -15.19 -5.32
CA ASN A 13 4.54 -15.50 -4.38
C ASN A 13 4.18 -15.13 -2.95
N THR A 14 3.50 -14.02 -2.75
CA THR A 14 3.02 -13.59 -1.43
C THR A 14 2.03 -14.59 -0.83
N GLN A 15 1.07 -15.06 -1.63
CA GLN A 15 0.10 -16.05 -1.18
C GLN A 15 0.77 -17.40 -0.86
N ASP A 16 1.63 -17.89 -1.75
CA ASP A 16 2.38 -19.15 -1.55
C ASP A 16 3.26 -19.08 -0.29
N LEU A 17 3.94 -17.95 -0.08
CA LEU A 17 4.77 -17.73 1.10
C LEU A 17 3.95 -17.70 2.39
N HIS A 18 2.87 -16.94 2.39
CA HIS A 18 1.96 -16.82 3.54
C HIS A 18 1.37 -18.20 3.93
N GLU A 19 0.93 -18.97 2.95
CA GLU A 19 0.40 -20.33 3.18
C GLU A 19 1.48 -21.24 3.78
N ARG A 20 2.67 -21.30 3.18
CA ARG A 20 3.77 -22.16 3.67
C ARG A 20 4.22 -21.81 5.08
N LEU A 21 4.26 -20.54 5.41
CA LEU A 21 4.64 -20.09 6.76
C LEU A 21 3.59 -20.48 7.79
N ASN A 22 2.30 -20.32 7.48
CA ASN A 22 1.23 -20.65 8.40
C ASN A 22 0.99 -22.15 8.53
N ASN A 23 1.21 -22.95 7.48
CA ASN A 23 1.12 -24.41 7.54
C ASN A 23 2.21 -25.04 8.43
N LYS A 24 3.33 -24.34 8.64
CA LYS A 24 4.44 -24.79 9.51
C LYS A 24 4.39 -24.16 10.90
N SER A 25 3.56 -23.16 11.11
CA SER A 25 3.47 -22.42 12.37
C SER A 25 2.68 -23.22 13.41
N SER A 26 3.27 -23.42 14.56
CA SER A 26 2.66 -24.17 15.69
C SER A 26 2.03 -23.25 16.74
N GLY A 27 1.45 -22.12 16.36
CA GLY A 27 0.76 -21.35 17.38
C GLY A 27 0.44 -19.89 17.03
N VAL A 28 1.39 -19.10 16.55
CA VAL A 28 1.15 -17.68 16.22
C VAL A 28 0.93 -17.53 14.72
N PRO A 29 -0.25 -17.09 14.27
CA PRO A 29 -0.49 -16.85 12.85
C PRO A 29 0.36 -15.70 12.33
N ILE A 30 1.04 -15.94 11.21
CA ILE A 30 1.81 -14.91 10.51
C ILE A 30 0.85 -14.14 9.62
N LYS A 31 0.87 -12.82 9.73
CA LYS A 31 0.06 -11.89 8.92
C LYS A 31 0.93 -11.14 7.94
N ILE A 32 0.28 -10.56 6.94
CA ILE A 32 0.94 -9.74 5.93
C ILE A 32 0.88 -8.28 6.37
N CYS A 33 1.99 -7.54 6.25
CA CYS A 33 1.97 -6.10 6.15
C CYS A 33 1.94 -5.78 4.66
N LEU A 34 0.77 -5.37 4.15
CA LEU A 34 0.58 -5.13 2.73
C LEU A 34 1.03 -3.72 2.38
N ASP A 35 2.01 -3.61 1.50
CA ASP A 35 2.25 -2.37 0.76
C ASP A 35 1.59 -2.48 -0.62
N VAL A 36 0.66 -1.59 -0.90
CA VAL A 36 -0.15 -1.68 -2.13
C VAL A 36 0.59 -1.29 -3.41
N ASP A 37 1.80 -0.75 -3.29
CA ASP A 37 2.60 -0.24 -4.43
C ASP A 37 3.99 -0.89 -4.58
N HIS A 38 4.25 -2.01 -3.91
CA HIS A 38 5.53 -2.73 -4.01
C HIS A 38 5.51 -3.95 -4.94
N GLY A 39 4.54 -4.04 -5.84
CA GLY A 39 4.51 -5.11 -6.84
C GLY A 39 5.68 -5.05 -7.82
N ASP A 40 6.07 -6.21 -8.37
CA ASP A 40 7.15 -6.31 -9.37
C ASP A 40 6.79 -5.55 -10.65
N VAL A 41 7.44 -4.41 -10.86
CA VAL A 41 7.23 -3.56 -12.04
C VAL A 41 7.64 -4.25 -13.36
N SER A 42 8.36 -5.36 -13.30
CA SER A 42 8.73 -6.17 -14.46
C SER A 42 7.84 -7.41 -14.64
N SER A 43 6.84 -7.60 -13.78
CA SER A 43 5.91 -8.71 -13.92
C SER A 43 5.16 -8.62 -15.26
N LYS A 44 5.03 -9.77 -15.91
CA LYS A 44 4.20 -9.91 -17.11
C LYS A 44 2.71 -9.98 -16.77
N ASN A 45 2.38 -10.18 -15.49
CA ASN A 45 1.02 -10.17 -15.00
C ASN A 45 0.68 -8.76 -14.51
N SER A 46 -0.20 -8.08 -15.22
CA SER A 46 -0.64 -6.72 -14.88
C SER A 46 -1.33 -6.62 -13.51
N GLU A 47 -1.86 -7.73 -12.98
CA GLU A 47 -2.44 -7.77 -11.64
C GLU A 47 -1.42 -7.44 -10.55
N ASP A 48 -0.16 -7.81 -10.74
CA ASP A 48 0.91 -7.51 -9.77
C ASP A 48 1.23 -6.01 -9.69
N LEU A 49 0.77 -5.22 -10.65
CA LEU A 49 0.95 -3.77 -10.68
C LEU A 49 -0.30 -3.00 -10.20
N ASP A 50 -1.41 -3.69 -9.99
CA ASP A 50 -2.66 -3.06 -9.59
C ASP A 50 -2.83 -3.09 -8.06
N PRO A 51 -2.78 -1.93 -7.37
CA PRO A 51 -2.92 -1.84 -5.90
C PRO A 51 -4.25 -2.42 -5.39
N TYR A 52 -5.30 -2.28 -6.17
CA TYR A 52 -6.63 -2.79 -5.79
C TYR A 52 -6.72 -4.31 -5.91
N THR A 53 -6.02 -4.89 -6.88
CA THR A 53 -5.94 -6.35 -6.99
C THR A 53 -5.12 -6.95 -5.85
N TRP A 54 -4.02 -6.30 -5.44
CA TRP A 54 -3.30 -6.69 -4.23
C TRP A 54 -4.22 -6.71 -3.01
N LEU A 55 -4.98 -5.65 -2.81
CA LEU A 55 -5.93 -5.56 -1.70
C LEU A 55 -6.97 -6.69 -1.74
N LYS A 56 -7.56 -6.95 -2.92
CA LYS A 56 -8.53 -8.04 -3.13
C LYS A 56 -7.96 -9.42 -2.81
N LYS A 57 -6.71 -9.68 -3.18
CA LYS A 57 -6.10 -11.01 -3.10
C LYS A 57 -5.48 -11.32 -1.74
N VAL A 58 -4.94 -10.33 -1.04
CA VAL A 58 -4.21 -10.54 0.21
C VAL A 58 -4.71 -9.71 1.39
N GLY A 59 -5.63 -8.77 1.15
CA GLY A 59 -6.13 -7.84 2.18
C GLY A 59 -6.70 -8.54 3.42
N LYS A 60 -7.41 -9.66 3.27
CA LYS A 60 -7.94 -10.44 4.42
C LYS A 60 -6.86 -10.95 5.37
N HIS A 61 -5.64 -11.06 4.90
CA HIS A 61 -4.49 -11.51 5.69
C HIS A 61 -3.61 -10.36 6.16
N SER A 62 -4.03 -9.12 5.88
CA SER A 62 -3.23 -7.91 6.06
C SER A 62 -3.89 -6.94 7.05
N PRO A 63 -3.69 -7.13 8.37
CA PRO A 63 -4.20 -6.20 9.37
C PRO A 63 -3.51 -4.83 9.33
N VAL A 64 -2.39 -4.73 8.64
CA VAL A 64 -1.62 -3.50 8.43
C VAL A 64 -1.44 -3.28 6.93
N ILE A 65 -1.73 -2.06 6.49
CA ILE A 65 -1.59 -1.67 5.08
C ILE A 65 -0.80 -0.37 5.02
N HIS A 66 0.28 -0.39 4.25
CA HIS A 66 1.05 0.80 3.92
C HIS A 66 0.47 1.47 2.67
N MET A 67 0.21 2.76 2.78
CA MET A 67 -0.35 3.59 1.73
C MET A 67 0.56 4.75 1.40
N LYS A 68 0.74 4.97 0.12
CA LYS A 68 1.45 6.11 -0.46
C LYS A 68 0.78 6.48 -1.76
N GLN A 69 0.88 7.73 -2.17
CA GLN A 69 0.37 8.10 -3.48
C GLN A 69 1.35 7.65 -4.57
N ARG A 70 0.80 7.22 -5.66
CA ARG A 70 1.51 6.81 -6.88
C ARG A 70 0.87 7.52 -8.06
N THR A 71 1.68 7.97 -8.99
CA THR A 71 1.23 8.47 -10.29
C THR A 71 1.70 7.54 -11.41
N ILE A 72 1.11 7.65 -12.60
CA ILE A 72 1.43 6.79 -13.75
C ILE A 72 2.92 6.84 -14.10
N ASN A 73 3.53 8.03 -14.00
CA ASN A 73 4.87 8.28 -14.48
C ASN A 73 5.94 8.34 -13.37
N VAL A 74 5.53 8.36 -12.11
CA VAL A 74 6.44 8.55 -10.99
C VAL A 74 6.16 7.51 -9.92
N HIS A 75 7.07 6.56 -9.82
CA HIS A 75 7.10 5.62 -8.69
C HIS A 75 7.78 6.29 -7.49
N GLY A 76 7.35 5.93 -6.31
CA GLY A 76 7.95 6.40 -5.07
C GLY A 76 6.91 6.71 -4.01
N HIS A 77 7.39 6.95 -2.80
CA HIS A 77 6.56 7.17 -1.61
C HIS A 77 6.01 8.61 -1.59
N LYS A 78 5.08 8.92 -2.52
CA LYS A 78 4.52 10.27 -2.65
C LYS A 78 3.43 10.52 -1.61
N PRO A 79 3.34 11.77 -1.09
CA PRO A 79 2.28 12.15 -0.17
C PRO A 79 0.93 12.33 -0.89
N PHE A 80 -0.14 12.28 -0.11
CA PHE A 80 -1.50 12.55 -0.60
C PHE A 80 -1.81 14.04 -0.57
N THR A 81 -1.04 14.83 -1.30
CA THR A 81 -1.28 16.26 -1.46
C THR A 81 -2.13 16.56 -2.70
N LYS A 82 -2.72 17.74 -2.76
CA LYS A 82 -3.49 18.18 -3.94
C LYS A 82 -2.71 18.05 -5.24
N GLU A 83 -1.39 18.28 -5.18
CA GLU A 83 -0.52 18.14 -6.35
C GLU A 83 -0.47 16.71 -6.85
N TYR A 84 -0.11 15.75 -5.98
CA TYR A 84 0.02 14.34 -6.36
C TYR A 84 -1.31 13.64 -6.55
N ASN A 85 -2.38 14.09 -5.89
CA ASN A 85 -3.70 13.51 -6.05
C ASN A 85 -4.35 13.80 -7.41
N LYS A 86 -3.90 14.84 -8.14
CA LYS A 86 -4.42 15.15 -9.51
C LYS A 86 -4.20 14.00 -10.49
N GLU A 87 -3.05 13.35 -10.40
CA GLU A 87 -2.64 12.24 -11.26
C GLU A 87 -2.46 10.94 -10.47
N GLY A 88 -2.92 10.94 -9.23
CA GLY A 88 -2.78 9.84 -8.31
C GLY A 88 -3.60 8.62 -8.72
N LEU A 89 -3.11 7.44 -8.41
CA LEU A 89 -3.77 6.17 -8.67
C LEU A 89 -4.42 5.56 -7.43
N ILE A 90 -4.02 6.02 -6.24
CA ILE A 90 -4.55 5.54 -4.97
C ILE A 90 -5.64 6.49 -4.48
N TYR A 91 -6.86 5.99 -4.40
CA TYR A 91 -8.05 6.73 -3.99
C TYR A 91 -8.62 6.13 -2.70
N PRO A 92 -8.74 6.91 -1.61
CA PRO A 92 -9.26 6.41 -0.34
C PRO A 92 -10.64 5.76 -0.44
N ASP A 93 -11.57 6.37 -1.18
CA ASP A 93 -12.91 5.83 -1.41
C ASP A 93 -12.89 4.44 -2.03
N LYS A 94 -12.02 4.20 -3.01
CA LYS A 94 -11.86 2.90 -3.65
C LYS A 94 -11.23 1.87 -2.71
N ILE A 95 -10.23 2.27 -1.92
CA ILE A 95 -9.60 1.41 -0.92
C ILE A 95 -10.63 0.97 0.12
N ILE A 96 -11.37 1.93 0.70
CA ILE A 96 -12.41 1.65 1.70
C ILE A 96 -13.51 0.77 1.12
N HIS A 97 -13.91 1.02 -0.13
CA HIS A 97 -14.91 0.20 -0.80
C HIS A 97 -14.45 -1.27 -0.95
N GLU A 98 -13.19 -1.51 -1.35
CA GLU A 98 -12.66 -2.87 -1.45
C GLU A 98 -12.51 -3.54 -0.07
N LEU A 99 -12.10 -2.80 0.97
CA LEU A 99 -12.05 -3.32 2.34
C LEU A 99 -13.45 -3.76 2.82
N LYS A 100 -14.47 -2.94 2.59
CA LYS A 100 -15.87 -3.26 2.91
C LYS A 100 -16.36 -4.50 2.16
N LYS A 101 -16.05 -4.64 0.87
CA LYS A 101 -16.38 -5.85 0.08
C LYS A 101 -15.73 -7.12 0.63
N LEU A 102 -14.56 -6.99 1.21
CA LEU A 102 -13.83 -8.10 1.82
C LEU A 102 -14.35 -8.45 3.23
N ASN A 103 -15.33 -7.68 3.75
CA ASN A 103 -15.81 -7.76 5.14
C ASN A 103 -14.64 -7.64 6.15
N ILE A 104 -13.79 -6.64 5.93
CA ILE A 104 -12.71 -6.28 6.85
C ILE A 104 -13.24 -5.16 7.72
N ASP A 105 -13.48 -5.47 9.00
CA ASP A 105 -14.07 -4.53 9.96
C ASP A 105 -13.02 -3.61 10.59
N GLU A 106 -11.77 -4.07 10.65
CA GLU A 106 -10.68 -3.30 11.25
C GLU A 106 -9.38 -3.50 10.48
N VAL A 107 -8.71 -2.41 10.17
CA VAL A 107 -7.39 -2.39 9.55
C VAL A 107 -6.61 -1.14 9.96
N TYR A 108 -5.31 -1.28 10.14
CA TYR A 108 -4.42 -0.15 10.39
C TYR A 108 -3.81 0.34 9.08
N ILE A 109 -4.13 1.57 8.70
CA ILE A 109 -3.56 2.23 7.51
C ILE A 109 -2.43 3.15 7.96
N TYR A 110 -1.23 2.91 7.45
CA TYR A 110 -0.06 3.73 7.67
C TYR A 110 0.31 4.46 6.39
N LEU A 111 0.44 5.78 6.46
CA LEU A 111 0.93 6.59 5.35
C LEU A 111 2.45 6.48 5.31
N GLU A 112 2.97 5.71 4.35
CA GLU A 112 4.40 5.50 4.16
C GLU A 112 4.97 6.55 3.21
N LEU A 113 5.32 7.70 3.76
CA LEU A 113 5.86 8.82 3.01
C LEU A 113 7.38 8.91 3.18
N SER A 114 8.09 9.18 2.09
CA SER A 114 9.54 9.33 2.11
C SER A 114 9.93 10.78 1.83
N PHE A 115 10.68 11.33 2.75
CA PHE A 115 11.30 12.65 2.62
C PHE A 115 12.82 12.45 2.60
N ARG A 116 13.47 13.01 1.58
CA ARG A 116 14.93 12.96 1.50
C ARG A 116 15.51 14.14 2.28
N GLU A 117 16.37 13.84 3.28
CA GLU A 117 16.99 14.83 4.17
C GLU A 117 17.75 15.98 3.47
N ARG A 118 18.03 15.85 2.18
CA ARG A 118 18.82 16.82 1.40
C ARG A 118 18.00 17.66 0.43
N GLU A 119 16.71 17.53 0.42
CA GLU A 119 15.84 18.33 -0.44
C GLU A 119 15.36 19.57 0.31
N PRO A 120 15.23 20.73 -0.35
CA PRO A 120 14.80 21.98 0.30
C PRO A 120 13.36 21.91 0.84
N TYR A 121 12.70 20.78 0.72
CA TYR A 121 11.31 20.56 1.12
C TYR A 121 11.13 19.96 2.52
N ASP A 122 12.20 19.62 3.21
CA ASP A 122 12.13 19.05 4.56
C ASP A 122 11.41 19.99 5.55
N SER A 123 11.51 21.30 5.35
CA SER A 123 10.76 22.30 6.12
C SER A 123 9.24 22.15 6.00
N ASN A 124 8.75 21.50 4.96
CA ASN A 124 7.33 21.31 4.68
C ASN A 124 6.78 19.95 5.13
N VAL A 125 7.61 19.08 5.71
CA VAL A 125 7.23 17.71 6.10
C VAL A 125 5.95 17.70 6.94
N VAL A 126 5.86 18.53 7.96
CA VAL A 126 4.70 18.58 8.86
C VAL A 126 3.43 18.99 8.11
N SER A 127 3.49 19.98 7.24
CA SER A 127 2.34 20.44 6.46
C SER A 127 1.88 19.37 5.45
N VAL A 128 2.84 18.71 4.80
CA VAL A 128 2.58 17.62 3.84
C VAL A 128 1.97 16.39 4.53
N LEU A 129 2.48 16.02 5.70
CA LEU A 129 1.90 14.95 6.51
C LEU A 129 0.47 15.29 6.92
N LYS A 130 0.26 16.52 7.40
CA LYS A 130 -1.07 16.98 7.79
C LYS A 130 -2.06 16.93 6.61
N GLU A 131 -1.68 17.47 5.45
CA GLU A 131 -2.51 17.43 4.25
C GLU A 131 -2.86 16.00 3.84
N SER A 132 -1.88 15.09 3.89
CA SER A 132 -2.09 13.68 3.56
C SER A 132 -3.06 12.99 4.53
N VAL A 133 -2.93 13.25 5.83
CA VAL A 133 -3.83 12.70 6.86
C VAL A 133 -5.24 13.29 6.72
N ASP A 134 -5.36 14.60 6.53
CA ASP A 134 -6.66 15.26 6.36
C ASP A 134 -7.38 14.73 5.12
N TYR A 135 -6.68 14.52 4.01
CA TYR A 135 -7.25 13.90 2.80
C TYR A 135 -7.85 12.51 3.06
N TRP A 136 -7.18 11.68 3.86
CA TRP A 136 -7.71 10.36 4.22
C TRP A 136 -8.89 10.44 5.18
N LYS A 137 -8.84 11.36 6.17
CA LYS A 137 -9.91 11.54 7.16
C LYS A 137 -11.26 11.90 6.54
N ASP A 138 -11.27 12.67 5.46
CA ASP A 138 -12.48 13.05 4.74
C ASP A 138 -13.31 11.85 4.24
N PHE A 139 -12.69 10.67 4.13
CA PHE A 139 -13.32 9.43 3.67
C PHE A 139 -13.58 8.41 4.79
N LEU A 140 -13.09 8.67 6.01
CA LEU A 140 -13.21 7.75 7.14
C LEU A 140 -14.36 8.10 8.11
N SER A 141 -15.06 9.19 7.86
CA SER A 141 -16.21 9.66 8.64
C SER A 141 -17.52 8.99 8.26
#